data_31cb00231444ee4383628ea05f432585
#
_entry.id   31cb00231444ee4383628ea05f432585
#
_cell.length_a   1.000
_cell.length_b   1.000
_cell.length_c   1.000
_cell.angle_alpha   90.00
_cell.angle_beta   90.00
_cell.angle_gamma   90.00
#
_symmetry.space_group_name_H-M   'P 1'
#
loop_
_entity.id
_entity.type
_entity.pdbx_description
1 polymer ?
#
loop_
_entity_poly.entity_id
_entity_poly.type
_entity_poly.pdbx_seq_one_letter_code
_entity_poly.pdbx_strand_id
1 'polypeptide(L)'
;MKWSTLVAAVIAPLAAFAQDIQYDSTHNATSIQGTWSSGSQHVQTGPNFANPLNSSFIYPSTAGISYSFTDDGFWEQALYRFVGNASQPNCIKGVVIFQHGTYALNPNGSISLTPFGQDGRIQVQDPCAAVSNVITLYNQTEYMAQWRIFQDPTYGPKLHLFQYDGAPLAPMFLAANPPQMLPTRVLSVNLTTTAS
;
A
#
# COMPACT_ATOMS: atom_id res chain seq x y z
N MET A 1 6.75 5.25 -69.44
CA MET A 1 7.01 6.06 -68.25
C MET A 1 6.00 5.63 -67.17
N LYS A 2 6.42 4.85 -66.16
CA LYS A 2 5.57 4.43 -65.03
C LYS A 2 5.91 5.32 -63.81
N TRP A 3 4.96 6.10 -63.38
CA TRP A 3 5.11 6.90 -62.18
C TRP A 3 4.71 6.04 -60.95
N SER A 4 5.67 5.76 -60.07
CA SER A 4 5.45 5.14 -58.81
C SER A 4 5.15 6.23 -57.75
N THR A 5 3.92 6.28 -57.30
CA THR A 5 3.53 7.12 -56.16
C THR A 5 3.99 6.48 -54.84
N LEU A 6 4.93 7.09 -54.19
CA LEU A 6 5.35 6.75 -52.80
C LEU A 6 4.27 7.33 -51.85
N VAL A 7 3.54 6.44 -51.17
CA VAL A 7 2.68 6.82 -50.06
C VAL A 7 3.56 6.84 -48.79
N ALA A 8 3.83 8.04 -48.28
CA ALA A 8 4.48 8.22 -46.99
C ALA A 8 3.45 8.02 -45.88
N ALA A 9 3.56 6.94 -45.13
CA ALA A 9 2.77 6.72 -43.92
C ALA A 9 3.26 7.67 -42.82
N VAL A 10 2.46 8.65 -42.45
CA VAL A 10 2.70 9.52 -41.29
C VAL A 10 2.34 8.73 -40.03
N ILE A 11 3.35 8.25 -39.31
CA ILE A 11 3.17 7.68 -37.96
C ILE A 11 3.06 8.85 -37.00
N ALA A 12 1.84 9.20 -36.61
CA ALA A 12 1.61 10.15 -35.55
C ALA A 12 1.99 9.50 -34.21
N PRO A 13 2.79 10.16 -33.34
CA PRO A 13 3.07 9.65 -32.01
C PRO A 13 1.76 9.67 -31.20
N LEU A 14 1.33 8.52 -30.70
CA LEU A 14 0.33 8.43 -29.63
C LEU A 14 0.91 9.12 -28.41
N ALA A 15 0.56 10.37 -28.19
CA ALA A 15 0.78 11.04 -26.92
C ALA A 15 -0.03 10.27 -25.88
N ALA A 16 0.66 9.55 -24.98
CA ALA A 16 0.06 9.05 -23.76
C ALA A 16 -0.35 10.29 -22.94
N PHE A 17 -1.63 10.62 -22.97
CA PHE A 17 -2.19 11.59 -22.04
C PHE A 17 -2.10 10.96 -20.64
N ALA A 18 -1.13 11.39 -19.83
CA ALA A 18 -1.24 11.25 -18.40
C ALA A 18 -2.60 11.88 -18.03
N GLN A 19 -3.52 11.08 -17.50
CA GLN A 19 -4.77 11.62 -16.98
C GLN A 19 -4.41 12.60 -15.87
N ASP A 20 -4.55 13.87 -16.16
CA ASP A 20 -4.47 14.92 -15.16
C ASP A 20 -5.60 14.66 -14.16
N ILE A 21 -5.25 14.25 -12.94
CA ILE A 21 -6.22 13.99 -11.88
C ILE A 21 -6.81 15.34 -11.52
N GLN A 22 -7.95 15.67 -12.10
CA GLN A 22 -8.69 16.88 -11.74
C GLN A 22 -9.20 16.70 -10.32
N TYR A 23 -8.57 17.40 -9.41
CA TYR A 23 -9.01 17.58 -8.03
C TYR A 23 -10.18 18.54 -8.05
N ASP A 24 -11.38 18.03 -8.30
CA ASP A 24 -12.56 18.84 -8.21
C ASP A 24 -12.96 19.11 -6.73
N SER A 25 -13.90 20.05 -6.55
CA SER A 25 -14.34 20.60 -5.27
C SER A 25 -15.09 19.60 -4.37
N THR A 26 -15.06 18.31 -4.64
CA THR A 26 -15.83 17.28 -3.92
C THR A 26 -15.08 16.60 -2.78
N HIS A 27 -13.87 17.04 -2.45
CA HIS A 27 -13.17 16.60 -1.24
C HIS A 27 -13.85 17.20 0.00
N ASN A 28 -14.85 16.50 0.52
CA ASN A 28 -15.60 16.86 1.73
C ASN A 28 -15.34 15.92 2.91
N ALA A 29 -14.35 15.04 2.80
CA ALA A 29 -14.09 14.07 3.86
C ALA A 29 -13.38 14.73 5.03
N THR A 30 -14.00 14.67 6.20
CA THR A 30 -13.44 15.11 7.48
C THR A 30 -12.80 13.98 8.26
N SER A 31 -13.00 12.72 7.84
CA SER A 31 -12.46 11.51 8.47
C SER A 31 -11.84 10.60 7.43
N ILE A 32 -10.68 10.02 7.78
CA ILE A 32 -10.00 8.97 7.01
C ILE A 32 -10.36 7.56 7.50
N GLN A 33 -11.21 7.45 8.52
CA GLN A 33 -11.59 6.19 9.17
C GLN A 33 -12.06 5.14 8.16
N GLY A 34 -11.62 3.91 8.37
CA GLY A 34 -12.00 2.75 7.57
C GLY A 34 -10.81 1.92 7.10
N THR A 35 -11.12 0.80 6.46
CA THR A 35 -10.14 -0.01 5.71
C THR A 35 -10.23 0.37 4.24
N TRP A 36 -9.09 0.76 3.70
CA TRP A 36 -8.93 1.17 2.31
C TRP A 36 -8.05 0.17 1.59
N SER A 37 -8.48 -0.33 0.44
CA SER A 37 -7.75 -1.35 -0.32
C SER A 37 -7.71 -1.04 -1.80
N SER A 38 -6.57 -1.30 -2.43
CA SER A 38 -6.33 -1.03 -3.85
C SER A 38 -6.81 -2.19 -4.74
N GLY A 39 -7.02 -1.86 -6.01
CA GLY A 39 -7.30 -2.83 -7.06
C GLY A 39 -8.53 -3.70 -6.78
N SER A 40 -8.32 -5.02 -6.74
CA SER A 40 -9.36 -6.02 -6.50
C SER A 40 -9.78 -6.16 -5.03
N GLN A 41 -9.20 -5.37 -4.12
CA GLN A 41 -9.45 -5.38 -2.68
C GLN A 41 -9.13 -6.73 -1.98
N HIS A 42 -8.31 -7.59 -2.59
CA HIS A 42 -7.89 -8.84 -1.98
C HIS A 42 -6.83 -8.65 -0.89
N VAL A 43 -6.05 -7.58 -0.94
CA VAL A 43 -5.15 -7.19 0.16
C VAL A 43 -5.95 -6.35 1.14
N GLN A 44 -6.16 -6.86 2.33
CA GLN A 44 -6.83 -6.16 3.43
C GLN A 44 -6.02 -6.32 4.70
N THR A 45 -6.04 -5.31 5.54
CA THR A 45 -5.47 -5.32 6.90
C THR A 45 -6.20 -6.29 7.81
N GLY A 46 -5.63 -6.59 8.98
CA GLY A 46 -6.25 -7.42 10.00
C GLY A 46 -5.73 -8.85 10.06
N PRO A 47 -6.39 -9.70 10.86
CA PRO A 47 -5.90 -11.05 11.17
C PRO A 47 -5.85 -12.00 9.97
N ASN A 48 -6.54 -11.64 8.88
CA ASN A 48 -6.51 -12.41 7.63
C ASN A 48 -5.31 -12.08 6.73
N PHE A 49 -4.43 -11.18 7.15
CA PHE A 49 -3.21 -10.83 6.41
C PHE A 49 -1.95 -11.20 7.16
N ALA A 50 -1.83 -10.81 8.43
CA ALA A 50 -0.61 -11.00 9.23
C ALA A 50 -0.91 -11.44 10.65
N ASN A 51 0.02 -12.22 11.21
CA ASN A 51 0.07 -12.52 12.63
C ASN A 51 1.47 -12.18 13.17
N PRO A 52 1.63 -11.03 13.85
CA PRO A 52 2.92 -10.60 14.41
C PRO A 52 3.47 -11.55 15.46
N LEU A 53 2.61 -12.24 16.22
CA LEU A 53 3.02 -13.12 17.32
C LEU A 53 3.84 -14.31 16.86
N ASN A 54 3.49 -14.89 15.72
CA ASN A 54 4.21 -16.03 15.15
C ASN A 54 4.99 -15.67 13.86
N SER A 55 5.05 -14.39 13.52
CA SER A 55 5.74 -13.88 12.33
C SER A 55 5.30 -14.59 11.06
N SER A 56 3.99 -14.70 10.84
CA SER A 56 3.43 -15.35 9.65
C SER A 56 2.49 -14.44 8.87
N PHE A 57 2.35 -14.75 7.58
CA PHE A 57 1.46 -14.07 6.65
C PHE A 57 0.48 -15.04 6.00
N ILE A 58 -0.71 -14.53 5.70
CA ILE A 58 -1.67 -15.17 4.81
C ILE A 58 -1.62 -14.41 3.49
N TYR A 59 -1.22 -15.12 2.40
CA TYR A 59 -1.01 -14.45 1.11
C TYR A 59 -2.33 -14.19 0.40
N PRO A 60 -2.60 -12.92 0.02
CA PRO A 60 -3.73 -12.62 -0.84
C PRO A 60 -3.56 -13.25 -2.23
N SER A 61 -4.67 -13.43 -2.94
CA SER A 61 -4.66 -13.99 -4.30
C SER A 61 -4.05 -13.06 -5.35
N THR A 62 -4.01 -11.75 -5.06
CA THR A 62 -3.44 -10.72 -5.96
C THR A 62 -2.62 -9.72 -5.16
N ALA A 63 -1.65 -9.11 -5.86
CA ALA A 63 -0.88 -8.00 -5.30
C ALA A 63 -1.77 -6.77 -5.05
N GLY A 64 -1.39 -5.97 -4.06
CA GLY A 64 -2.10 -4.76 -3.68
C GLY A 64 -1.56 -4.13 -2.41
N ILE A 65 -2.20 -3.04 -2.00
CA ILE A 65 -1.91 -2.32 -0.77
C ILE A 65 -3.21 -2.00 -0.04
N SER A 66 -3.18 -2.06 1.27
CA SER A 66 -4.29 -1.66 2.13
C SER A 66 -3.79 -0.87 3.32
N TYR A 67 -4.56 0.15 3.69
CA TYR A 67 -4.40 0.90 4.92
C TYR A 67 -5.71 0.91 5.69
N SER A 68 -5.61 0.74 7.00
CA SER A 68 -6.72 0.98 7.93
C SER A 68 -6.40 2.12 8.86
N PHE A 69 -7.42 2.93 9.17
CA PHE A 69 -7.33 4.04 10.10
C PHE A 69 -8.52 4.02 11.06
N THR A 70 -8.26 4.24 12.34
CA THR A 70 -9.31 4.45 13.35
C THR A 70 -9.47 5.94 13.66
N ASP A 71 -10.60 6.35 14.23
CA ASP A 71 -10.80 7.75 14.62
C ASP A 71 -9.96 8.16 15.84
N ASP A 72 -9.50 7.19 16.64
CA ASP A 72 -8.68 7.39 17.84
C ASP A 72 -7.16 7.36 17.56
N GLY A 73 -6.74 7.42 16.29
CA GLY A 73 -5.36 7.67 15.90
C GLY A 73 -4.48 6.42 15.71
N PHE A 74 -5.08 5.26 15.42
CA PHE A 74 -4.33 4.05 15.07
C PHE A 74 -4.43 3.72 13.59
N TRP A 75 -3.39 3.11 13.06
CA TRP A 75 -3.31 2.70 11.67
C TRP A 75 -2.69 1.32 11.52
N GLU A 76 -2.96 0.70 10.37
CA GLU A 76 -2.39 -0.58 9.97
C GLU A 76 -2.15 -0.57 8.47
N GLN A 77 -1.02 -1.18 8.03
CA GLN A 77 -0.65 -1.36 6.63
C GLN A 77 -0.52 -2.84 6.31
N ALA A 78 -1.06 -3.22 5.16
CA ALA A 78 -0.84 -4.50 4.51
C ALA A 78 -0.41 -4.25 3.06
N LEU A 79 0.74 -4.78 2.67
CA LEU A 79 1.25 -4.66 1.30
C LEU A 79 1.70 -6.03 0.80
N TYR A 80 1.25 -6.39 -0.39
CA TYR A 80 1.75 -7.53 -1.14
C TYR A 80 2.09 -7.08 -2.57
N ARG A 81 3.34 -7.25 -2.98
CA ARG A 81 3.80 -6.84 -4.31
C ARG A 81 4.82 -7.80 -4.89
N PHE A 82 4.94 -7.78 -6.22
CA PHE A 82 5.99 -8.45 -6.95
C PHE A 82 7.01 -7.45 -7.48
N VAL A 83 8.28 -7.82 -7.41
CA VAL A 83 9.39 -7.03 -7.93
C VAL A 83 10.09 -7.87 -8.99
N GLY A 84 9.98 -7.44 -10.25
CA GLY A 84 10.66 -8.08 -11.37
C GLY A 84 12.15 -7.72 -11.43
N ASN A 85 12.95 -8.57 -12.05
CA ASN A 85 14.34 -8.31 -12.36
C ASN A 85 14.51 -8.35 -13.91
N ALA A 86 14.75 -7.19 -14.50
CA ALA A 86 14.87 -7.08 -15.96
C ALA A 86 16.04 -7.92 -16.53
N SER A 87 17.11 -8.12 -15.76
CA SER A 87 18.27 -8.94 -16.16
C SER A 87 18.01 -10.44 -16.02
N GLN A 88 17.03 -10.83 -15.19
CA GLN A 88 16.67 -12.22 -14.94
C GLN A 88 15.13 -12.31 -14.79
N PRO A 89 14.38 -12.33 -15.89
CA PRO A 89 12.92 -12.25 -15.87
C PRO A 89 12.21 -13.37 -15.07
N ASN A 90 12.87 -14.51 -14.88
CA ASN A 90 12.36 -15.63 -14.10
C ASN A 90 12.58 -15.44 -12.59
N CYS A 91 13.34 -14.43 -12.16
CA CYS A 91 13.61 -14.12 -10.76
C CYS A 91 12.66 -13.03 -10.25
N ILE A 92 11.38 -13.36 -10.16
CA ILE A 92 10.37 -12.44 -9.63
C ILE A 92 10.32 -12.62 -8.11
N LYS A 93 10.56 -11.51 -7.38
CA LYS A 93 10.48 -11.50 -5.91
C LYS A 93 9.08 -11.17 -5.44
N GLY A 94 8.57 -11.93 -4.49
CA GLY A 94 7.40 -11.57 -3.71
C GLY A 94 7.82 -10.79 -2.46
N VAL A 95 7.16 -9.67 -2.18
CA VAL A 95 7.38 -8.86 -0.97
C VAL A 95 6.07 -8.68 -0.25
N VAL A 96 6.04 -9.07 1.02
CA VAL A 96 4.90 -8.88 1.91
C VAL A 96 5.34 -7.99 3.06
N ILE A 97 4.58 -6.93 3.35
CA ILE A 97 4.86 -6.01 4.44
C ILE A 97 3.60 -5.85 5.28
N PHE A 98 3.80 -5.90 6.57
CA PHE A 98 2.81 -5.55 7.58
C PHE A 98 3.46 -4.64 8.62
N GLN A 99 2.76 -3.60 9.00
CA GLN A 99 3.04 -2.82 10.21
C GLN A 99 1.76 -2.12 10.69
N HIS A 100 1.72 -1.81 11.97
CA HIS A 100 0.66 -1.03 12.59
C HIS A 100 1.22 -0.14 13.70
N GLY A 101 0.44 0.83 14.12
CA GLY A 101 0.87 1.79 15.13
C GLY A 101 -0.07 2.95 15.30
N THR A 102 0.46 4.13 15.58
CA THR A 102 -0.29 5.36 15.73
C THR A 102 -0.09 6.29 14.54
N TYR A 103 -1.09 7.12 14.23
CA TYR A 103 -0.95 8.16 13.23
C TYR A 103 -1.40 9.52 13.76
N ALA A 104 -0.90 10.57 13.13
CA ALA A 104 -1.31 11.95 13.38
C ALA A 104 -1.64 12.65 12.07
N LEU A 105 -2.78 13.32 12.02
CA LEU A 105 -3.13 14.28 10.96
C LEU A 105 -2.49 15.61 11.32
N ASN A 106 -1.54 16.05 10.51
CA ASN A 106 -0.81 17.28 10.76
C ASN A 106 -1.57 18.50 10.22
N PRO A 107 -1.39 19.70 10.82
CA PRO A 107 -2.08 20.93 10.37
C PRO A 107 -1.80 21.33 8.91
N ASN A 108 -0.69 20.87 8.34
CA ASN A 108 -0.34 21.10 6.94
C ASN A 108 -1.01 20.13 5.96
N GLY A 109 -1.94 19.27 6.42
CA GLY A 109 -2.63 18.27 5.60
C GLY A 109 -1.86 16.98 5.35
N SER A 110 -0.69 16.80 5.97
CA SER A 110 0.08 15.55 5.90
C SER A 110 -0.34 14.56 6.99
N ILE A 111 0.09 13.30 6.85
CA ILE A 111 -0.08 12.25 7.85
C ILE A 111 1.28 11.72 8.26
N SER A 112 1.53 11.65 9.56
CA SER A 112 2.68 10.94 10.12
C SER A 112 2.22 9.60 10.68
N LEU A 113 2.88 8.51 10.26
CA LEU A 113 2.56 7.13 10.63
C LEU A 113 3.73 6.55 11.42
N THR A 114 3.52 6.28 12.71
CA THR A 114 4.55 5.78 13.62
C THR A 114 4.23 4.33 14.00
N PRO A 115 5.04 3.34 13.57
CA PRO A 115 4.76 1.94 13.85
C PRO A 115 5.09 1.53 15.29
N PHE A 116 4.42 0.48 15.77
CA PHE A 116 4.85 -0.31 16.91
C PHE A 116 6.02 -1.20 16.46
N GLY A 117 7.25 -0.75 16.72
CA GLY A 117 8.46 -1.29 16.11
C GLY A 117 8.74 -2.78 16.33
N GLN A 118 8.05 -3.42 17.28
CA GLN A 118 8.21 -4.85 17.57
C GLN A 118 7.28 -5.74 16.73
N ASP A 119 6.20 -5.19 16.17
CA ASP A 119 5.14 -5.95 15.52
C ASP A 119 5.29 -6.01 14.00
N GLY A 120 5.87 -4.98 13.39
CA GLY A 120 6.03 -4.93 11.94
C GLY A 120 6.93 -6.04 11.39
N ARG A 121 6.53 -6.60 10.27
CA ARG A 121 7.25 -7.69 9.58
C ARG A 121 7.34 -7.41 8.09
N ILE A 122 8.48 -7.75 7.53
CA ILE A 122 8.66 -7.85 6.07
C ILE A 122 9.09 -9.27 5.73
N GLN A 123 8.46 -9.84 4.71
CA GLN A 123 8.86 -11.08 4.11
C GLN A 123 9.28 -10.85 2.67
N VAL A 124 10.44 -11.39 2.31
CA VAL A 124 10.93 -11.41 0.94
C VAL A 124 11.04 -12.86 0.49
N GLN A 125 10.35 -13.18 -0.59
CA GLN A 125 10.40 -14.46 -1.28
C GLN A 125 11.17 -14.27 -2.60
N ASP A 126 12.39 -14.78 -2.66
CA ASP A 126 13.27 -14.66 -3.83
C ASP A 126 13.67 -16.06 -4.30
N PRO A 127 13.05 -16.59 -5.39
CA PRO A 127 13.34 -17.94 -5.88
C PRO A 127 14.77 -18.12 -6.38
N CYS A 128 15.48 -17.03 -6.63
CA CYS A 128 16.85 -17.05 -7.16
C CYS A 128 17.92 -16.76 -6.10
N ALA A 129 17.54 -16.48 -4.88
CA ALA A 129 18.46 -16.27 -3.78
C ALA A 129 18.86 -17.58 -3.10
N ALA A 130 20.04 -17.61 -2.47
CA ALA A 130 20.50 -18.75 -1.68
C ALA A 130 19.57 -19.09 -0.51
N VAL A 131 18.94 -18.06 0.08
CA VAL A 131 17.84 -18.20 1.05
C VAL A 131 16.60 -17.62 0.37
N SER A 132 15.71 -18.49 -0.05
CA SER A 132 14.56 -18.11 -0.88
C SER A 132 13.40 -17.46 -0.12
N ASN A 133 13.40 -17.53 1.21
CA ASN A 133 12.32 -16.98 2.03
C ASN A 133 12.89 -16.41 3.34
N VAL A 134 12.79 -15.09 3.52
CA VAL A 134 13.32 -14.40 4.69
C VAL A 134 12.21 -13.51 5.29
N ILE A 135 11.97 -13.69 6.60
CA ILE A 135 11.09 -12.80 7.37
C ILE A 135 11.94 -12.06 8.40
N THR A 136 11.83 -10.72 8.42
CA THR A 136 12.52 -9.87 9.37
C THR A 136 11.58 -8.83 9.98
N LEU A 137 12.04 -8.20 11.06
CA LEU A 137 11.38 -7.02 11.63
C LEU A 137 11.34 -5.88 10.60
N TYR A 138 10.22 -5.18 10.59
CA TYR A 138 10.02 -3.99 9.77
C TYR A 138 9.49 -2.86 10.65
N ASN A 139 10.28 -1.80 10.78
CA ASN A 139 9.95 -0.66 11.62
C ASN A 139 10.30 0.62 10.86
N GLN A 140 9.40 1.06 10.00
CA GLN A 140 9.60 2.24 9.16
C GLN A 140 8.50 3.25 9.44
N THR A 141 8.89 4.41 9.96
CA THR A 141 7.99 5.56 10.01
C THR A 141 7.65 5.98 8.58
N GLU A 142 6.37 6.16 8.30
CA GLU A 142 5.90 6.63 7.00
C GLU A 142 5.38 8.07 7.13
N TYR A 143 5.55 8.82 6.06
CA TYR A 143 5.03 10.18 5.94
C TYR A 143 4.28 10.31 4.63
N MET A 144 3.00 10.65 4.73
CA MET A 144 2.17 10.97 3.59
C MET A 144 2.06 12.50 3.49
N ALA A 145 2.63 13.07 2.43
CA ALA A 145 2.65 14.50 2.22
C ALA A 145 1.25 15.09 2.06
N GLN A 146 0.33 14.31 1.50
CA GLN A 146 -1.08 14.66 1.31
C GLN A 146 -1.96 13.43 1.32
N TRP A 147 -3.24 13.63 1.59
CA TRP A 147 -4.29 12.64 1.41
C TRP A 147 -5.57 13.31 0.90
N ARG A 148 -6.36 12.57 0.13
CA ARG A 148 -7.64 13.05 -0.39
C ARG A 148 -8.62 11.89 -0.54
N ILE A 149 -9.89 12.17 -0.28
CA ILE A 149 -10.98 11.20 -0.51
C ILE A 149 -11.91 11.81 -1.54
N PHE A 150 -12.18 11.04 -2.60
CA PHE A 150 -13.11 11.37 -3.67
C PHE A 150 -14.27 10.39 -3.65
N GLN A 151 -15.38 10.78 -4.23
CA GLN A 151 -16.49 9.89 -4.49
C GLN A 151 -16.35 9.33 -5.92
N ASP A 152 -16.00 8.05 -6.03
CA ASP A 152 -16.03 7.35 -7.30
C ASP A 152 -17.46 6.92 -7.61
N PRO A 153 -18.01 7.17 -8.82
CA PRO A 153 -19.40 6.86 -9.14
C PRO A 153 -19.70 5.35 -9.18
N THR A 154 -18.67 4.52 -9.36
CA THR A 154 -18.83 3.06 -9.49
C THR A 154 -18.48 2.34 -8.18
N TYR A 155 -17.38 2.77 -7.52
CA TYR A 155 -16.80 2.04 -6.40
C TYR A 155 -16.93 2.76 -5.05
N GLY A 156 -17.58 3.94 -5.03
CA GLY A 156 -17.80 4.70 -3.80
C GLY A 156 -16.58 5.48 -3.33
N PRO A 157 -16.38 5.67 -2.03
CA PRO A 157 -15.27 6.47 -1.51
C PRO A 157 -13.92 5.91 -1.94
N LYS A 158 -13.06 6.79 -2.47
CA LYS A 158 -11.73 6.49 -3.00
C LYS A 158 -10.67 7.35 -2.33
N LEU A 159 -9.73 6.72 -1.63
CA LEU A 159 -8.62 7.37 -0.95
C LEU A 159 -7.40 7.45 -1.87
N HIS A 160 -6.82 8.63 -1.97
CA HIS A 160 -5.51 8.88 -2.56
C HIS A 160 -4.55 9.32 -1.44
N LEU A 161 -3.45 8.59 -1.30
CA LEU A 161 -2.31 8.94 -0.45
C LEU A 161 -1.13 9.32 -1.33
N PHE A 162 -0.41 10.36 -0.92
CA PHE A 162 0.79 10.82 -1.61
C PHE A 162 1.99 10.66 -0.67
N GLN A 163 3.02 9.99 -1.14
CA GLN A 163 4.25 9.74 -0.38
C GLN A 163 5.00 11.05 -0.07
N TYR A 164 6.07 10.97 0.70
CA TYR A 164 6.87 12.11 1.13
C TYR A 164 7.43 12.95 -0.04
N ASP A 165 7.66 12.33 -1.19
CA ASP A 165 8.15 12.94 -2.43
C ASP A 165 7.03 13.44 -3.35
N GLY A 166 5.76 13.31 -2.91
CA GLY A 166 4.58 13.67 -3.69
C GLY A 166 4.11 12.58 -4.67
N ALA A 167 4.81 11.44 -4.77
CA ALA A 167 4.37 10.35 -5.62
C ALA A 167 3.07 9.72 -5.08
N PRO A 168 2.03 9.52 -5.93
CA PRO A 168 0.80 8.89 -5.48
C PRO A 168 0.99 7.39 -5.25
N LEU A 169 0.41 6.87 -4.17
CA LEU A 169 0.14 5.46 -4.03
C LEU A 169 -0.99 5.02 -4.97
N ALA A 170 -1.09 3.71 -5.22
CA ALA A 170 -2.24 3.18 -5.92
C ALA A 170 -3.53 3.64 -5.23
N PRO A 171 -4.54 4.13 -5.98
CA PRO A 171 -5.80 4.54 -5.37
C PRO A 171 -6.47 3.37 -4.66
N MET A 172 -7.04 3.67 -3.50
CA MET A 172 -7.67 2.67 -2.64
C MET A 172 -9.14 2.99 -2.46
N PHE A 173 -9.97 1.96 -2.41
CA PHE A 173 -11.40 2.09 -2.20
C PHE A 173 -11.77 1.62 -0.80
N LEU A 174 -12.83 2.20 -0.24
CA LEU A 174 -13.30 1.82 1.09
C LEU A 174 -13.82 0.38 1.05
N ALA A 175 -13.12 -0.50 1.77
CA ALA A 175 -13.45 -1.92 1.86
C ALA A 175 -14.28 -2.25 3.11
N ALA A 176 -14.06 -1.53 4.22
CA ALA A 176 -14.81 -1.71 5.46
C ALA A 176 -14.84 -0.42 6.31
N ASN A 177 -15.96 -0.18 6.96
CA ASN A 177 -16.11 0.79 8.03
C ASN A 177 -17.16 0.24 9.04
N PRO A 178 -16.77 -0.05 10.29
CA PRO A 178 -15.50 0.24 10.95
C PRO A 178 -14.31 -0.52 10.33
N PRO A 179 -13.06 -0.05 10.60
CA PRO A 179 -11.86 -0.63 10.01
C PRO A 179 -11.60 -2.06 10.48
N GLN A 180 -11.15 -2.92 9.56
CA GLN A 180 -10.64 -4.25 9.87
C GLN A 180 -9.15 -4.15 10.12
N MET A 181 -8.73 -4.41 11.36
CA MET A 181 -7.32 -4.33 11.75
C MET A 181 -7.06 -5.18 13.00
N LEU A 182 -5.80 -5.41 13.28
CA LEU A 182 -5.37 -6.04 14.52
C LEU A 182 -5.61 -5.10 15.72
N PRO A 183 -5.57 -5.64 16.98
CA PRO A 183 -5.72 -4.81 18.17
C PRO A 183 -4.73 -3.65 18.19
N THR A 184 -5.20 -2.46 18.59
CA THR A 184 -4.49 -1.17 18.56
C THR A 184 -3.48 -1.00 19.71
N ARG A 185 -2.65 -2.02 19.92
CA ARG A 185 -1.59 -2.07 20.94
C ARG A 185 -0.43 -2.89 20.43
N VAL A 186 0.71 -2.80 21.09
CA VAL A 186 1.84 -3.73 20.86
C VAL A 186 1.39 -5.15 21.14
N LEU A 187 1.57 -6.06 20.20
CA LEU A 187 1.17 -7.46 20.27
C LEU A 187 2.35 -8.37 20.60
N SER A 188 3.53 -8.12 20.01
CA SER A 188 4.75 -8.89 20.26
C SER A 188 5.37 -8.44 21.59
N VAL A 189 5.28 -9.25 22.62
CA VAL A 189 6.03 -9.04 23.87
C VAL A 189 7.47 -9.47 23.68
N ASN A 190 8.43 -8.61 24.01
CA ASN A 190 9.81 -9.02 24.13
C ASN A 190 9.89 -10.05 25.28
N LEU A 191 10.18 -11.32 24.95
CA LEU A 191 10.51 -12.36 25.92
C LEU A 191 11.91 -12.17 26.55
N THR A 192 12.43 -10.95 26.59
CA THR A 192 13.71 -10.61 27.20
C THR A 192 13.51 -9.93 28.53
N THR A 193 12.83 -10.55 29.49
CA THR A 193 13.05 -10.28 30.93
C THR A 193 12.33 -11.32 31.79
N THR A 194 12.88 -12.52 31.89
CA THR A 194 12.81 -13.32 33.12
C THR A 194 14.05 -14.20 33.19
N ALA A 195 15.20 -13.58 33.50
CA ALA A 195 16.29 -14.24 34.16
C ALA A 195 16.45 -13.50 35.49
N SER A 196 15.80 -14.00 36.52
CA SER A 196 16.09 -13.73 37.91
C SER A 196 16.77 -14.96 38.49
#